data_03eab8be817d0d04b07b1a4a0340bdc6
#
_entry.id   03eab8be817d0d04b07b1a4a0340bdc6
#
_cell.length_a   1.000
_cell.length_b   1.000
_cell.length_c   1.000
_cell.angle_alpha   90.00
_cell.angle_beta   90.00
_cell.angle_gamma   90.00
#
_symmetry.space_group_name_H-M   'P 1'
#
loop_
_entity.id
_entity.type
_entity.pdbx_description
1 polymer ?
#
loop_
_entity_poly.entity_id
_entity_poly.type
_entity_poly.pdbx_seq_one_letter_code
_entity_poly.pdbx_strand_id
1 'polypeptide(L)'
;MLKDYKSLELDKILQQLANETTCADAAALAAEIEPDTDLKHVERLLQETDDAFVLMAKFGAPSFYGMTNVTNALRRAQAGGVLNLPELLAVAGTLRAIRSVSDWRKKSESVKTALDYRFETLQPNKFLEE
;
A
#
# COMPACT_ATOMS: atom_id res chain seq x y z
N MET A 1 14.74 12.10 21.74
CA MET A 1 13.96 11.07 21.02
C MET A 1 14.61 10.61 19.71
N LEU A 2 14.84 11.47 18.72
CA LEU A 2 15.49 11.04 17.46
C LEU A 2 16.91 10.45 17.60
N LYS A 3 17.66 10.86 18.63
CA LYS A 3 19.01 10.30 18.91
C LYS A 3 18.94 8.84 19.43
N ASP A 4 17.92 8.51 20.17
CA ASP A 4 17.77 7.19 20.77
C ASP A 4 17.39 6.13 19.73
N TYR A 5 16.60 6.49 18.72
CA TYR A 5 16.23 5.60 17.62
C TYR A 5 17.42 5.20 16.75
N LYS A 6 18.37 6.13 16.53
CA LYS A 6 19.63 5.83 15.85
C LYS A 6 20.50 4.88 16.66
N SER A 7 20.56 5.06 17.98
CA SER A 7 21.34 4.19 18.86
C SER A 7 20.78 2.77 18.92
N LEU A 8 19.46 2.61 18.72
CA LEU A 8 18.76 1.32 18.67
C LEU A 8 18.67 0.75 17.23
N GLU A 9 19.30 1.41 16.25
CA GLU A 9 19.32 0.98 14.84
C GLU A 9 17.94 0.86 14.19
N LEU A 10 16.92 1.57 14.72
CA LEU A 10 15.58 1.58 14.12
C LEU A 10 15.59 2.06 12.67
N ASP A 11 16.42 3.05 12.37
CA ASP A 11 16.62 3.58 11.01
C ASP A 11 17.02 2.50 10.01
N LYS A 12 17.85 1.54 10.41
CA LYS A 12 18.25 0.41 9.56
C LYS A 12 17.09 -0.54 9.31
N ILE A 13 16.27 -0.82 10.33
CA ILE A 13 15.08 -1.68 10.19
C ILE A 13 14.06 -1.02 9.29
N LEU A 14 13.80 0.28 9.45
CA LEU A 14 12.87 1.02 8.59
C LEU A 14 13.38 1.09 7.15
N GLN A 15 14.70 1.20 6.94
CA GLN A 15 15.28 1.13 5.61
C GLN A 15 15.08 -0.25 4.96
N GLN A 16 15.22 -1.33 5.71
CA GLN A 16 14.93 -2.68 5.21
C GLN A 16 13.46 -2.81 4.85
N LEU A 17 12.55 -2.32 5.69
CA LEU A 17 11.11 -2.32 5.40
C LEU A 17 10.78 -1.50 4.14
N ALA A 18 11.38 -0.32 3.99
CA ALA A 18 11.19 0.50 2.79
C ALA A 18 11.67 -0.22 1.51
N ASN A 19 12.75 -1.00 1.58
CA ASN A 19 13.25 -1.77 0.46
C ASN A 19 12.32 -2.93 0.03
N GLU A 20 11.44 -3.40 0.92
CA GLU A 20 10.43 -4.42 0.58
C GLU A 20 9.22 -3.83 -0.15
N THR A 21 9.09 -2.51 -0.21
CA THR A 21 7.97 -1.86 -0.88
C THR A 21 8.17 -1.79 -2.39
N THR A 22 7.06 -1.74 -3.13
CA THR A 22 7.08 -1.72 -4.60
C THR A 22 6.82 -0.34 -5.20
N CYS A 23 6.55 0.67 -4.39
CA CYS A 23 6.36 2.05 -4.85
C CYS A 23 6.96 3.06 -3.88
N ALA A 24 7.34 4.24 -4.42
CA ALA A 24 8.01 5.29 -3.65
C ALA A 24 7.18 5.82 -2.47
N ASP A 25 5.85 5.93 -2.63
CA ASP A 25 4.97 6.41 -1.57
C ASP A 25 4.92 5.44 -0.38
N ALA A 26 4.89 4.13 -0.66
CA ALA A 26 4.93 3.11 0.40
C ALA A 26 6.30 3.10 1.10
N ALA A 27 7.39 3.30 0.36
CA ALA A 27 8.73 3.43 0.94
C ALA A 27 8.83 4.66 1.87
N ALA A 28 8.27 5.79 1.46
CA ALA A 28 8.21 6.99 2.28
C ALA A 28 7.42 6.76 3.58
N LEU A 29 6.23 6.16 3.47
CA LEU A 29 5.42 5.81 4.64
C LEU A 29 6.15 4.84 5.59
N ALA A 30 6.87 3.85 5.06
CA ALA A 30 7.66 2.93 5.87
C ALA A 30 8.78 3.66 6.63
N ALA A 31 9.42 4.63 6.02
CA ALA A 31 10.49 5.42 6.64
C ALA A 31 9.99 6.38 7.74
N GLU A 32 8.70 6.75 7.71
CA GLU A 32 8.05 7.64 8.68
C GLU A 32 7.48 6.93 9.90
N ILE A 33 7.59 5.60 9.99
CA ILE A 33 7.07 4.83 11.13
C ILE A 33 7.81 5.22 12.40
N GLU A 34 7.05 5.57 13.41
CA GLU A 34 7.56 5.92 14.74
C GLU A 34 7.03 4.95 15.80
N PRO A 35 7.78 4.73 16.88
CA PRO A 35 7.28 3.99 18.05
C PRO A 35 6.04 4.67 18.63
N ASP A 36 5.10 3.87 19.10
CA ASP A 36 3.87 4.32 19.74
C ASP A 36 3.80 3.83 21.18
N THR A 37 3.18 4.61 22.06
CA THR A 37 2.97 4.29 23.46
C THR A 37 1.52 3.90 23.79
N ASP A 38 0.59 4.06 22.85
CA ASP A 38 -0.78 3.60 23.02
C ASP A 38 -0.87 2.09 22.77
N LEU A 39 -1.04 1.33 23.87
CA LEU A 39 -1.10 -0.13 23.83
C LEU A 39 -2.16 -0.65 22.85
N LYS A 40 -3.36 -0.10 22.87
CA LYS A 40 -4.46 -0.56 21.97
C LYS A 40 -4.15 -0.31 20.51
N HIS A 41 -3.50 0.82 20.23
CA HIS A 41 -3.08 1.14 18.85
C HIS A 41 -1.99 0.17 18.38
N VAL A 42 -0.98 -0.07 19.22
CA VAL A 42 0.11 -1.02 18.91
C VAL A 42 -0.43 -2.45 18.71
N GLU A 43 -1.32 -2.93 19.58
CA GLU A 43 -1.94 -4.25 19.45
C GLU A 43 -2.71 -4.39 18.15
N ARG A 44 -3.44 -3.34 17.72
CA ARG A 44 -4.15 -3.34 16.44
C ARG A 44 -3.20 -3.42 15.25
N LEU A 45 -2.11 -2.66 15.26
CA LEU A 45 -1.12 -2.68 14.18
C LEU A 45 -0.40 -4.04 14.08
N LEU A 46 -0.09 -4.64 15.23
CA LEU A 46 0.49 -5.98 15.27
C LEU A 46 -0.49 -7.04 14.74
N GLN A 47 -1.78 -6.91 15.08
CA GLN A 47 -2.82 -7.80 14.56
C GLN A 47 -2.97 -7.66 13.03
N GLU A 48 -2.94 -6.44 12.50
CA GLU A 48 -2.95 -6.21 11.06
C GLU A 48 -1.76 -6.89 10.35
N THR A 49 -0.58 -6.83 10.94
CA THR A 49 0.63 -7.47 10.41
C THR A 49 0.53 -9.00 10.46
N ASP A 50 0.05 -9.56 11.57
CA ASP A 50 -0.15 -11.00 11.72
C ASP A 50 -1.20 -11.54 10.73
N ASP A 51 -2.31 -10.83 10.58
CA ASP A 51 -3.35 -11.17 9.61
C ASP A 51 -2.83 -11.11 8.16
N ALA A 52 -2.00 -10.12 7.82
CA ALA A 52 -1.35 -10.05 6.52
C ALA A 52 -0.45 -11.27 6.27
N PHE A 53 0.33 -11.67 7.26
CA PHE A 53 1.18 -12.85 7.20
C PHE A 53 0.35 -14.12 6.98
N VAL A 54 -0.74 -14.30 7.72
CA VAL A 54 -1.64 -15.46 7.58
C VAL A 54 -2.28 -15.49 6.18
N LEU A 55 -2.75 -14.35 5.68
CA LEU A 55 -3.32 -14.28 4.33
C LEU A 55 -2.30 -14.65 3.26
N MET A 56 -1.08 -14.13 3.36
CA MET A 56 0.00 -14.43 2.41
C MET A 56 0.42 -15.90 2.46
N ALA A 57 0.46 -16.49 3.66
CA ALA A 57 0.77 -17.92 3.83
C ALA A 57 -0.28 -18.83 3.19
N LYS A 58 -1.56 -18.44 3.25
CA LYS A 58 -2.68 -19.25 2.71
C LYS A 58 -2.94 -19.03 1.22
N PHE A 59 -2.81 -17.82 0.74
CA PHE A 59 -3.26 -17.40 -0.60
C PHE A 59 -2.14 -16.86 -1.49
N GLY A 60 -0.90 -16.84 -0.99
CA GLY A 60 0.24 -16.18 -1.66
C GLY A 60 0.19 -14.65 -1.51
N ALA A 61 1.27 -13.98 -1.86
CA ALA A 61 1.37 -12.53 -1.78
C ALA A 61 0.55 -11.85 -2.89
N PRO A 62 -0.19 -10.77 -2.60
CA PRO A 62 -0.80 -9.95 -3.63
C PRO A 62 0.27 -9.20 -4.43
N SER A 63 -0.02 -8.90 -5.69
CA SER A 63 0.88 -8.09 -6.53
C SER A 63 0.49 -6.62 -6.50
N PHE A 64 1.44 -5.77 -6.15
CA PHE A 64 1.33 -4.31 -6.25
C PHE A 64 2.10 -3.74 -7.46
N TYR A 65 2.50 -4.61 -8.37
CA TYR A 65 3.25 -4.21 -9.57
C TYR A 65 2.46 -3.22 -10.44
N GLY A 66 3.12 -2.17 -10.87
CA GLY A 66 2.52 -1.10 -11.68
C GLY A 66 1.84 0.01 -10.87
N MET A 67 1.82 -0.09 -9.55
CA MET A 67 1.29 0.99 -8.71
C MET A 67 2.28 2.14 -8.64
N THR A 68 1.82 3.34 -9.01
CA THR A 68 2.60 4.58 -8.97
C THR A 68 1.73 5.73 -8.47
N ASN A 69 2.36 6.80 -7.98
CA ASN A 69 1.62 8.01 -7.60
C ASN A 69 1.21 8.78 -8.86
N VAL A 70 -0.08 8.81 -9.13
CA VAL A 70 -0.69 9.52 -10.27
C VAL A 70 -1.45 10.78 -9.85
N THR A 71 -1.34 11.20 -8.61
CA THR A 71 -2.13 12.30 -8.03
C THR A 71 -1.97 13.61 -8.82
N ASN A 72 -0.75 13.96 -9.20
CA ASN A 72 -0.49 15.20 -9.94
C ASN A 72 -1.08 15.16 -11.36
N ALA A 73 -1.01 14.00 -12.02
CA ALA A 73 -1.63 13.80 -13.33
C ALA A 73 -3.15 13.95 -13.25
N LEU A 74 -3.77 13.31 -12.23
CA LEU A 74 -5.22 13.39 -12.01
C LEU A 74 -5.68 14.81 -11.68
N ARG A 75 -4.96 15.54 -10.81
CA ARG A 75 -5.28 16.95 -10.50
C ARG A 75 -5.22 17.83 -11.74
N ARG A 76 -4.22 17.62 -12.61
CA ARG A 76 -4.10 18.38 -13.85
C ARG A 76 -5.24 18.05 -14.83
N ALA A 77 -5.62 16.78 -14.96
CA ALA A 77 -6.76 16.37 -15.77
C ALA A 77 -8.07 16.95 -15.24
N GLN A 78 -8.27 16.96 -13.92
CA GLN A 78 -9.44 17.57 -13.26
C GLN A 78 -9.53 19.07 -13.55
N ALA A 79 -8.40 19.77 -13.66
CA ALA A 79 -8.32 21.18 -14.01
C ALA A 79 -8.46 21.43 -15.53
N GLY A 80 -8.77 20.42 -16.34
CA GLY A 80 -8.94 20.54 -17.80
C GLY A 80 -7.63 20.40 -18.58
N GLY A 81 -6.54 20.01 -17.95
CA GLY A 81 -5.26 19.74 -18.60
C GLY A 81 -5.24 18.41 -19.36
N VAL A 82 -4.26 18.26 -20.25
CA VAL A 82 -4.07 17.05 -21.06
C VAL A 82 -3.01 16.16 -20.40
N LEU A 83 -3.24 14.85 -20.42
CA LEU A 83 -2.28 13.83 -20.00
C LEU A 83 -1.48 13.34 -21.21
N ASN A 84 -0.17 13.15 -21.03
CA ASN A 84 0.67 12.51 -22.03
C ASN A 84 0.57 10.98 -21.96
N LEU A 85 1.12 10.27 -22.94
CA LEU A 85 1.04 8.81 -23.02
C LEU A 85 1.65 8.11 -21.80
N PRO A 86 2.86 8.46 -21.30
CA PRO A 86 3.39 7.87 -20.06
C PRO A 86 2.48 8.05 -18.86
N GLU A 87 1.83 9.19 -18.70
CA GLU A 87 0.88 9.45 -17.62
C GLU A 87 -0.39 8.59 -17.73
N LEU A 88 -0.92 8.44 -18.92
CA LEU A 88 -2.06 7.55 -19.18
C LEU A 88 -1.72 6.10 -18.86
N LEU A 89 -0.53 5.64 -19.26
CA LEU A 89 -0.04 4.29 -18.95
C LEU A 89 0.17 4.09 -17.45
N ALA A 90 0.65 5.12 -16.73
CA ALA A 90 0.81 5.07 -15.26
C ALA A 90 -0.55 4.97 -14.56
N VAL A 91 -1.56 5.70 -15.01
CA VAL A 91 -2.94 5.62 -14.48
C VAL A 91 -3.52 4.23 -14.74
N ALA A 92 -3.42 3.71 -15.97
CA ALA A 92 -3.90 2.37 -16.31
C ALA A 92 -3.18 1.28 -15.50
N GLY A 93 -1.87 1.39 -15.33
CA GLY A 93 -1.08 0.47 -14.48
C GLY A 93 -1.52 0.47 -13.03
N THR A 94 -1.78 1.65 -12.47
CA THR A 94 -2.27 1.80 -11.09
C THR A 94 -3.68 1.22 -10.93
N LEU A 95 -4.60 1.48 -11.85
CA LEU A 95 -5.94 0.89 -11.83
C LEU A 95 -5.89 -0.65 -11.94
N ARG A 96 -5.01 -1.18 -12.78
CA ARG A 96 -4.78 -2.63 -12.90
C ARG A 96 -4.25 -3.24 -11.62
N ALA A 97 -3.32 -2.57 -10.93
CA ALA A 97 -2.81 -3.00 -9.64
C ALA A 97 -3.92 -3.01 -8.57
N ILE A 98 -4.75 -1.97 -8.50
CA ILE A 98 -5.91 -1.89 -7.60
C ILE A 98 -6.86 -3.06 -7.86
N ARG A 99 -7.19 -3.34 -9.11
CA ARG A 99 -8.06 -4.47 -9.49
C ARG A 99 -7.44 -5.80 -9.08
N SER A 100 -6.15 -5.99 -9.34
CA SER A 100 -5.42 -7.22 -8.99
C SER A 100 -5.47 -7.51 -7.48
N VAL A 101 -5.23 -6.50 -6.65
CA VAL A 101 -5.30 -6.62 -5.18
C VAL A 101 -6.74 -6.87 -4.72
N SER A 102 -7.72 -6.18 -5.30
CA SER A 102 -9.14 -6.38 -4.99
C SER A 102 -9.60 -7.80 -5.33
N ASP A 103 -9.21 -8.34 -6.49
CA ASP A 103 -9.56 -9.70 -6.91
C ASP A 103 -8.85 -10.75 -6.04
N TRP A 104 -7.61 -10.50 -5.65
CA TRP A 104 -6.89 -11.34 -4.70
C TRP A 104 -7.63 -11.37 -3.35
N ARG A 105 -8.09 -10.22 -2.84
CA ARG A 105 -8.86 -10.17 -1.59
C ARG A 105 -10.17 -10.92 -1.68
N LYS A 106 -10.91 -10.84 -2.79
CA LYS A 106 -12.13 -11.61 -3.01
C LYS A 106 -11.87 -13.12 -2.95
N LYS A 107 -10.77 -13.61 -3.50
CA LYS A 107 -10.39 -15.03 -3.42
C LYS A 107 -10.08 -15.48 -1.99
N SER A 108 -9.62 -14.56 -1.13
CA SER A 108 -9.30 -14.80 0.28
C SER A 108 -10.41 -14.40 1.26
N GLU A 109 -11.58 -14.03 0.76
CA GLU A 109 -12.74 -13.49 1.50
C GLU A 109 -13.25 -14.39 2.64
N SER A 110 -13.01 -15.70 2.55
CA SER A 110 -13.38 -16.66 3.59
C SER A 110 -12.68 -16.41 4.94
N VAL A 111 -11.60 -15.66 4.95
CA VAL A 111 -10.84 -15.30 6.16
C VAL A 111 -11.08 -13.82 6.47
N LYS A 112 -11.80 -13.53 7.56
CA LYS A 112 -11.96 -12.16 8.06
C LYS A 112 -10.70 -11.70 8.78
N THR A 113 -10.32 -10.44 8.56
CA THR A 113 -9.07 -9.88 9.08
C THR A 113 -9.25 -8.45 9.57
N ALA A 114 -8.32 -8.00 10.41
CA ALA A 114 -8.22 -6.61 10.83
C ALA A 114 -7.87 -5.64 9.67
N LEU A 115 -7.46 -6.18 8.51
CA LEU A 115 -7.13 -5.40 7.30
C LEU A 115 -8.35 -5.15 6.39
N ASP A 116 -9.50 -5.74 6.64
CA ASP A 116 -10.64 -5.69 5.73
C ASP A 116 -11.05 -4.25 5.38
N TYR A 117 -11.03 -3.35 6.36
CA TYR A 117 -11.34 -1.93 6.14
C TYR A 117 -10.39 -1.24 5.14
N ARG A 118 -9.13 -1.70 5.03
CA ARG A 118 -8.17 -1.17 4.05
C ARG A 118 -8.51 -1.64 2.64
N PHE A 119 -8.90 -2.89 2.49
CA PHE A 119 -9.31 -3.45 1.19
C PHE A 119 -10.64 -2.85 0.70
N GLU A 120 -11.55 -2.52 1.60
CA GLU A 120 -12.84 -1.87 1.27
C GLU A 120 -12.66 -0.48 0.64
N THR A 121 -11.53 0.19 0.87
CA THR A 121 -11.22 1.48 0.23
C THR A 121 -10.81 1.36 -1.24
N LEU A 122 -10.48 0.15 -1.72
CA LEU A 122 -10.07 -0.08 -3.09
C LEU A 122 -11.28 -0.05 -4.03
N GLN A 123 -11.23 0.80 -5.05
CA GLN A 123 -12.30 0.96 -6.03
C GLN A 123 -11.77 0.64 -7.44
N PRO A 124 -11.79 -0.63 -7.87
CA PRO A 124 -11.38 -1.00 -9.22
C PRO A 124 -12.33 -0.41 -10.26
N ASN A 125 -11.78 0.09 -11.36
CA ASN A 125 -12.55 0.64 -12.47
C ASN A 125 -12.04 0.11 -13.80
N LYS A 126 -12.66 -0.96 -14.28
CA LYS A 126 -12.29 -1.61 -15.56
C LYS A 126 -12.45 -0.68 -16.77
N PHE A 127 -13.48 0.13 -16.77
CA PHE A 127 -13.76 1.02 -17.92
C PHE A 127 -12.64 2.04 -18.15
N LEU A 128 -12.05 2.57 -17.08
CA LEU A 128 -10.93 3.51 -17.18
C LEU A 128 -9.57 2.82 -17.34
N GLU A 129 -9.49 1.52 -17.08
CA GLU A 129 -8.27 0.71 -17.27
C GLU A 129 -8.00 0.36 -18.74
N GLU A 130 -9.07 0.17 -19.53
CA GLU A 130 -9.04 -0.17 -20.95
C GLU A 130 -8.86 1.06 -21.86
#